data_85158da84ae41bdfb4649e849f3922a8
#
_entry.id   85158da84ae41bdfb4649e849f3922a8
#
_cell.length_a   1.000
_cell.length_b   1.000
_cell.length_c   1.000
_cell.angle_alpha   90.00
_cell.angle_beta   90.00
_cell.angle_gamma   90.00
#
_symmetry.space_group_name_H-M   'P 1'
#
loop_
_entity.id
_entity.type
_entity.pdbx_description
1 polymer ?
#
loop_
_entity_poly.entity_id
_entity_poly.type
_entity_poly.pdbx_seq_one_letter_code
_entity_poly.pdbx_strand_id
1 'polypeptide(L)'
;MKRLRTITPLIVLLIITGLLAGCGGKKDKIVIGSKNFTENMILGEIFAQLIRDKTDLEVEYKENLGGTMVCFEALKKGELDIYPEYTGTGLTAHLKMDVISDADRVYEIVKEEFDKRFKITWLEPLGINNTYAVAVTEDFARKHHLTKVSQLASLAPKLRFGTDHEFLNRQDGYDGLVNVYGLKFKGTPFKMDIALKYQAIFEGKMDVTDAFATDGQLIRYKLQILQDDKHFFPPYYAAPLVKNETLEKHPEIETVLNELAGKISDAQMQQMNYQAEAEDKSIKDIAREFLVEQGLISE
;
A
#
# COMPACT_ATOMS: atom_id res chain seq x y z
N MET A 1 85.19 -33.87 6.31
CA MET A 1 84.73 -32.89 7.31
C MET A 1 83.85 -31.84 6.62
N LYS A 2 82.55 -31.99 6.64
CA LYS A 2 81.57 -30.96 6.18
C LYS A 2 80.49 -30.86 7.19
N ARG A 3 80.40 -29.71 7.81
CA ARG A 3 79.38 -29.35 8.82
C ARG A 3 78.02 -29.11 8.14
N LEU A 4 77.02 -29.93 8.46
CA LEU A 4 75.63 -29.69 8.15
C LEU A 4 75.05 -28.73 9.22
N ARG A 5 74.66 -27.53 8.82
CA ARG A 5 73.97 -26.55 9.69
C ARG A 5 72.45 -26.83 9.55
N THR A 6 71.90 -27.23 10.67
CA THR A 6 70.46 -27.30 10.94
C THR A 6 69.85 -25.92 10.82
N ILE A 7 68.94 -25.69 9.87
CA ILE A 7 68.08 -24.52 9.80
C ILE A 7 66.70 -24.97 10.27
N THR A 8 66.44 -24.69 11.41
CA THR A 8 65.36 -24.39 12.35
C THR A 8 63.92 -24.37 11.79
N PRO A 9 62.96 -24.94 12.54
CA PRO A 9 61.52 -24.91 12.26
C PRO A 9 60.86 -23.61 12.78
N LEU A 10 61.14 -22.47 12.19
CA LEU A 10 60.54 -21.18 12.57
C LEU A 10 59.49 -20.64 11.54
N ILE A 11 59.26 -21.40 10.46
CA ILE A 11 58.36 -20.95 9.39
C ILE A 11 56.95 -21.55 9.51
N VAL A 12 56.74 -22.56 10.33
CA VAL A 12 55.42 -23.23 10.47
C VAL A 12 54.46 -22.50 11.45
N LEU A 13 54.95 -21.59 12.31
CA LEU A 13 54.10 -20.91 13.28
C LEU A 13 53.45 -19.62 12.80
N LEU A 14 53.78 -19.14 11.59
CA LEU A 14 53.27 -17.87 11.01
C LEU A 14 52.10 -18.07 10.03
N ILE A 15 51.68 -19.30 9.75
CA ILE A 15 50.60 -19.60 8.79
C ILE A 15 49.25 -19.89 9.51
N ILE A 16 49.24 -20.10 10.83
CA ILE A 16 48.00 -20.42 11.57
C ILE A 16 47.29 -19.20 12.14
N THR A 17 47.92 -18.00 12.15
CA THR A 17 47.28 -16.76 12.64
C THR A 17 46.57 -15.95 11.55
N GLY A 18 46.56 -16.42 10.30
CA GLY A 18 45.94 -15.70 9.17
C GLY A 18 44.50 -16.17 8.81
N LEU A 19 43.93 -17.13 9.53
CA LEU A 19 42.63 -17.74 9.16
C LEU A 19 41.45 -17.34 10.09
N LEU A 20 41.65 -16.38 11.00
CA LEU A 20 40.59 -15.88 11.91
C LEU A 20 40.14 -14.44 11.63
N ALA A 21 40.57 -13.84 10.52
CA ALA A 21 40.14 -12.49 10.13
C ALA A 21 39.38 -12.56 8.81
N GLY A 22 38.11 -12.97 8.83
CA GLY A 22 37.34 -13.00 7.58
C GLY A 22 35.94 -13.55 7.65
N CYS A 23 35.28 -13.51 8.80
CA CYS A 23 33.83 -13.65 8.85
C CYS A 23 33.17 -12.30 9.19
N GLY A 24 33.47 -11.28 8.40
CA GLY A 24 32.55 -10.20 8.14
C GLY A 24 31.57 -10.73 7.09
N GLY A 25 30.62 -11.59 7.47
CA GLY A 25 29.53 -12.02 6.61
C GLY A 25 28.86 -10.75 6.08
N LYS A 26 28.80 -10.60 4.74
CA LYS A 26 27.97 -9.59 4.12
C LYS A 26 26.58 -9.80 4.72
N LYS A 27 26.05 -8.80 5.43
CA LYS A 27 24.69 -8.89 5.94
C LYS A 27 23.78 -9.19 4.75
N ASP A 28 22.88 -10.13 4.91
CA ASP A 28 21.88 -10.41 3.88
C ASP A 28 21.03 -9.16 3.69
N LYS A 29 20.88 -8.77 2.43
CA LYS A 29 20.23 -7.52 2.06
C LYS A 29 18.81 -7.78 1.58
N ILE A 30 17.85 -7.13 2.21
CA ILE A 30 16.44 -7.13 1.82
C ILE A 30 16.14 -5.89 1.00
N VAL A 31 15.55 -6.07 -0.16
CA VAL A 31 15.18 -4.98 -1.07
C VAL A 31 13.67 -4.78 -1.02
N ILE A 32 13.23 -3.64 -0.49
CA ILE A 32 11.82 -3.26 -0.42
C ILE A 32 11.54 -2.22 -1.50
N GLY A 33 10.44 -2.36 -2.22
CA GLY A 33 10.02 -1.40 -3.23
C GLY A 33 8.70 -0.72 -2.91
N SER A 34 8.39 0.34 -3.66
CA SER A 34 7.06 0.94 -3.67
C SER A 34 6.58 1.29 -5.07
N LYS A 35 5.26 1.39 -5.21
CA LYS A 35 4.63 1.99 -6.38
C LYS A 35 4.82 3.51 -6.37
N ASN A 36 4.40 4.16 -7.45
CA ASN A 36 4.62 5.58 -7.73
C ASN A 36 3.49 6.49 -7.20
N PHE A 37 2.97 6.23 -6.01
CA PHE A 37 2.00 7.09 -5.34
C PHE A 37 2.21 7.11 -3.82
N THR A 38 1.83 8.21 -3.20
CA THR A 38 2.18 8.60 -1.82
C THR A 38 1.93 7.52 -0.79
N GLU A 39 0.72 6.96 -0.74
CA GLU A 39 0.36 5.89 0.20
C GLU A 39 1.29 4.68 0.12
N ASN A 40 1.55 4.20 -1.10
CA ASN A 40 2.39 3.03 -1.28
C ASN A 40 3.86 3.31 -0.92
N MET A 41 4.34 4.54 -1.14
CA MET A 41 5.66 4.98 -0.70
C MET A 41 5.75 5.04 0.83
N ILE A 42 4.73 5.55 1.52
CA ILE A 42 4.65 5.56 2.99
C ILE A 42 4.67 4.14 3.54
N LEU A 43 3.84 3.25 2.99
CA LEU A 43 3.77 1.84 3.42
C LEU A 43 5.10 1.11 3.21
N GLY A 44 5.77 1.32 2.08
CA GLY A 44 7.09 0.74 1.81
C GLY A 44 8.16 1.21 2.80
N GLU A 45 8.16 2.50 3.16
CA GLU A 45 9.09 3.03 4.17
C GLU A 45 8.75 2.54 5.58
N ILE A 46 7.46 2.37 5.93
CA ILE A 46 7.04 1.73 7.19
C ILE A 46 7.64 0.32 7.29
N PHE A 47 7.52 -0.49 6.24
CA PHE A 47 8.11 -1.84 6.21
C PHE A 47 9.63 -1.79 6.38
N ALA A 48 10.29 -0.86 5.67
CA ALA A 48 11.73 -0.73 5.71
C ALA A 48 12.25 -0.32 7.10
N GLN A 49 11.61 0.63 7.75
CA GLN A 49 12.01 1.07 9.09
C GLN A 49 11.74 -0.01 10.14
N LEU A 50 10.60 -0.68 10.06
CA LEU A 50 10.24 -1.73 11.02
C LEU A 50 11.22 -2.91 10.95
N ILE A 51 11.57 -3.38 9.75
CA ILE A 51 12.55 -4.46 9.58
C ILE A 51 13.94 -4.01 10.05
N ARG A 52 14.39 -2.77 9.75
CA ARG A 52 15.66 -2.24 10.24
C ARG A 52 15.75 -2.17 11.77
N ASP A 53 14.65 -1.85 12.43
CA ASP A 53 14.60 -1.73 13.89
C ASP A 53 14.58 -3.09 14.60
N LYS A 54 13.82 -4.04 14.05
CA LYS A 54 13.53 -5.32 14.68
C LYS A 54 14.50 -6.45 14.32
N THR A 55 15.37 -6.24 13.33
CA THR A 55 16.27 -7.27 12.80
C THR A 55 17.69 -6.73 12.58
N ASP A 56 18.65 -7.65 12.39
CA ASP A 56 20.03 -7.31 11.99
C ASP A 56 20.20 -7.23 10.46
N LEU A 57 19.14 -7.34 9.67
CA LEU A 57 19.18 -7.34 8.22
C LEU A 57 19.56 -5.97 7.65
N GLU A 58 20.30 -5.96 6.55
CA GLU A 58 20.50 -4.75 5.75
C GLU A 58 19.26 -4.52 4.89
N VAL A 59 18.64 -3.34 4.95
CA VAL A 59 17.45 -3.00 4.17
C VAL A 59 17.72 -1.87 3.20
N GLU A 60 17.58 -2.14 1.90
CA GLU A 60 17.48 -1.13 0.84
C GLU A 60 16.02 -0.85 0.55
N TYR A 61 15.63 0.44 0.59
CA TYR A 61 14.31 0.87 0.14
C TYR A 61 14.41 1.59 -1.20
N LYS A 62 13.69 1.08 -2.20
CA LYS A 62 13.56 1.64 -3.55
C LYS A 62 12.20 2.30 -3.70
N GLU A 63 12.15 3.58 -3.40
CA GLU A 63 10.94 4.39 -3.50
C GLU A 63 10.58 4.66 -4.96
N ASN A 64 9.26 4.74 -5.26
CA ASN A 64 8.74 5.25 -6.55
C ASN A 64 9.24 4.49 -7.79
N LEU A 65 9.23 3.15 -7.76
CA LEU A 65 9.72 2.33 -8.87
C LEU A 65 8.83 2.38 -10.11
N GLY A 66 7.54 2.64 -9.94
CA GLY A 66 6.58 2.65 -11.04
C GLY A 66 5.22 2.06 -10.64
N GLY A 67 4.36 1.79 -11.61
CA GLY A 67 3.03 1.24 -11.36
C GLY A 67 3.04 -0.25 -10.96
N THR A 68 1.84 -0.79 -10.72
CA THR A 68 1.55 -2.17 -10.30
C THR A 68 2.38 -3.23 -11.04
N MET A 69 2.40 -3.18 -12.37
CA MET A 69 3.11 -4.21 -13.15
C MET A 69 4.63 -4.13 -13.01
N VAL A 70 5.18 -2.92 -12.80
CA VAL A 70 6.63 -2.73 -12.62
C VAL A 70 7.09 -3.38 -11.32
N CYS A 71 6.41 -3.08 -10.21
CA CYS A 71 6.75 -3.65 -8.90
C CYS A 71 6.55 -5.17 -8.87
N PHE A 72 5.46 -5.67 -9.45
CA PHE A 72 5.18 -7.10 -9.49
C PHE A 72 6.21 -7.89 -10.33
N GLU A 73 6.61 -7.37 -11.50
CA GLU A 73 7.66 -8.01 -12.30
C GLU A 73 9.02 -7.96 -11.60
N ALA A 74 9.35 -6.85 -10.92
CA ALA A 74 10.57 -6.74 -10.11
C ALA A 74 10.59 -7.75 -8.96
N LEU A 75 9.46 -7.95 -8.25
CA LEU A 75 9.32 -8.96 -7.20
C LEU A 75 9.52 -10.38 -7.76
N LYS A 76 8.85 -10.74 -8.86
CA LYS A 76 9.00 -12.06 -9.49
C LYS A 76 10.43 -12.36 -9.93
N LYS A 77 11.15 -11.35 -10.43
CA LYS A 77 12.55 -11.47 -10.86
C LYS A 77 13.55 -11.50 -9.70
N GLY A 78 13.12 -11.16 -8.48
CA GLY A 78 14.02 -11.03 -7.32
C GLY A 78 14.84 -9.75 -7.32
N GLU A 79 14.39 -8.72 -8.04
CA GLU A 79 14.92 -7.35 -7.96
C GLU A 79 14.35 -6.62 -6.75
N LEU A 80 13.22 -7.13 -6.21
CA LEU A 80 12.60 -6.82 -4.94
C LEU A 80 12.35 -8.11 -4.15
N ASP A 81 12.35 -7.98 -2.82
CA ASP A 81 11.94 -9.01 -1.88
C ASP A 81 10.52 -8.76 -1.36
N ILE A 82 10.16 -7.48 -1.19
CA ILE A 82 8.91 -7.05 -0.55
C ILE A 82 8.39 -5.77 -1.23
N TYR A 83 7.07 -5.64 -1.37
CA TYR A 83 6.41 -4.35 -1.60
C TYR A 83 4.96 -4.37 -1.11
N PRO A 84 4.33 -3.19 -0.80
CA PRO A 84 2.91 -3.11 -0.47
C PRO A 84 2.03 -3.33 -1.70
N GLU A 85 1.07 -4.24 -1.62
CA GLU A 85 0.10 -4.50 -2.68
C GLU A 85 -1.33 -4.54 -2.12
N TYR A 86 -2.32 -4.47 -2.99
CA TYR A 86 -3.73 -4.41 -2.63
C TYR A 86 -4.47 -5.64 -3.13
N THR A 87 -5.32 -6.23 -2.29
CA THR A 87 -6.01 -7.50 -2.57
C THR A 87 -6.84 -7.46 -3.86
N GLY A 88 -7.58 -6.38 -4.10
CA GLY A 88 -8.34 -6.18 -5.35
C GLY A 88 -7.46 -6.10 -6.59
N THR A 89 -6.27 -5.47 -6.47
CA THR A 89 -5.27 -5.45 -7.55
C THR A 89 -4.70 -6.84 -7.78
N GLY A 90 -4.39 -7.58 -6.71
CA GLY A 90 -3.95 -8.98 -6.80
C GLY A 90 -4.94 -9.82 -7.59
N LEU A 91 -6.22 -9.73 -7.23
CA LEU A 91 -7.29 -10.48 -7.88
C LEU A 91 -7.45 -10.11 -9.36
N THR A 92 -7.61 -8.81 -9.65
CA THR A 92 -8.04 -8.38 -10.98
C THR A 92 -6.88 -8.14 -11.96
N ALA A 93 -5.79 -7.49 -11.49
CA ALA A 93 -4.67 -7.13 -12.34
C ALA A 93 -3.67 -8.28 -12.54
N HIS A 94 -3.40 -9.09 -11.49
CA HIS A 94 -2.41 -10.16 -11.56
C HIS A 94 -3.03 -11.51 -11.87
N LEU A 95 -4.08 -11.92 -11.16
CA LEU A 95 -4.75 -13.20 -11.39
C LEU A 95 -5.72 -13.19 -12.56
N LYS A 96 -6.12 -11.99 -13.04
CA LYS A 96 -7.09 -11.82 -14.15
C LYS A 96 -8.45 -12.45 -13.84
N MET A 97 -8.88 -12.39 -12.59
CA MET A 97 -10.18 -12.87 -12.13
C MET A 97 -11.21 -11.74 -12.09
N ASP A 98 -12.48 -12.11 -12.10
CA ASP A 98 -13.58 -11.16 -11.97
C ASP A 98 -13.62 -10.52 -10.59
N VAL A 99 -14.24 -9.34 -10.49
CA VAL A 99 -14.41 -8.61 -9.24
C VAL A 99 -15.28 -9.40 -8.27
N ILE A 100 -14.82 -9.48 -7.02
CA ILE A 100 -15.53 -10.11 -5.88
C ILE A 100 -15.64 -9.05 -4.78
N SER A 101 -16.83 -8.89 -4.19
CA SER A 101 -17.08 -7.90 -3.12
C SER A 101 -16.77 -8.41 -1.72
N ASP A 102 -16.66 -9.73 -1.51
CA ASP A 102 -16.34 -10.34 -0.24
C ASP A 102 -14.84 -10.24 0.04
N ALA A 103 -14.47 -9.43 1.04
CA ALA A 103 -13.09 -9.11 1.36
C ALA A 103 -12.28 -10.32 1.83
N ASP A 104 -12.86 -11.14 2.69
CA ASP A 104 -12.19 -12.33 3.22
C ASP A 104 -11.94 -13.33 2.08
N ARG A 105 -12.94 -13.50 1.22
CA ARG A 105 -12.82 -14.37 0.05
C ARG A 105 -11.77 -13.88 -0.94
N VAL A 106 -11.68 -12.58 -1.18
CA VAL A 106 -10.63 -12.00 -2.06
C VAL A 106 -9.26 -12.28 -1.46
N TYR A 107 -9.08 -12.04 -0.16
CA TYR A 107 -7.79 -12.27 0.51
C TYR A 107 -7.37 -13.75 0.46
N GLU A 108 -8.28 -14.68 0.76
CA GLU A 108 -8.01 -16.12 0.65
C GLU A 108 -7.55 -16.52 -0.76
N ILE A 109 -8.26 -16.04 -1.79
CA ILE A 109 -7.92 -16.35 -3.20
C ILE A 109 -6.54 -15.81 -3.57
N VAL A 110 -6.25 -14.55 -3.27
CA VAL A 110 -4.94 -13.99 -3.64
C VAL A 110 -3.82 -14.67 -2.86
N LYS A 111 -4.00 -14.98 -1.58
CA LYS A 111 -3.03 -15.70 -0.75
C LYS A 111 -2.71 -17.08 -1.33
N GLU A 112 -3.72 -17.88 -1.65
CA GLU A 112 -3.54 -19.22 -2.20
C GLU A 112 -2.93 -19.18 -3.62
N GLU A 113 -3.51 -18.39 -4.51
CA GLU A 113 -3.12 -18.40 -5.93
C GLU A 113 -1.75 -17.74 -6.17
N PHE A 114 -1.34 -16.74 -5.37
CA PHE A 114 0.00 -16.15 -5.48
C PHE A 114 1.09 -17.11 -4.99
N ASP A 115 0.89 -17.80 -3.89
CA ASP A 115 1.82 -18.82 -3.43
C ASP A 115 1.98 -19.93 -4.50
N LYS A 116 0.85 -20.43 -5.00
CA LYS A 116 0.81 -21.51 -5.98
C LYS A 116 1.48 -21.15 -7.31
N ARG A 117 1.11 -19.98 -7.88
CA ARG A 117 1.52 -19.57 -9.23
C ARG A 117 2.85 -18.84 -9.29
N PHE A 118 3.16 -18.04 -8.27
CA PHE A 118 4.26 -17.09 -8.32
C PHE A 118 5.33 -17.31 -7.24
N LYS A 119 5.04 -18.17 -6.24
CA LYS A 119 5.91 -18.34 -5.06
C LYS A 119 6.08 -17.03 -4.30
N ILE A 120 4.96 -16.36 -4.06
CA ILE A 120 4.85 -15.08 -3.37
C ILE A 120 3.76 -15.22 -2.31
N THR A 121 4.07 -14.80 -1.10
CA THR A 121 3.18 -14.81 0.06
C THR A 121 2.54 -13.44 0.27
N TRP A 122 1.22 -13.42 0.48
CA TRP A 122 0.49 -12.30 1.07
C TRP A 122 0.55 -12.44 2.58
N LEU A 123 1.13 -11.47 3.27
CA LEU A 123 1.05 -11.38 4.73
C LEU A 123 -0.27 -10.77 5.17
N GLU A 124 -0.48 -10.65 6.50
CA GLU A 124 -1.75 -10.17 7.03
C GLU A 124 -2.06 -8.73 6.60
N PRO A 125 -3.34 -8.40 6.29
CA PRO A 125 -3.74 -7.06 5.89
C PRO A 125 -3.47 -6.01 6.97
N LEU A 126 -3.02 -4.85 6.54
CA LEU A 126 -2.62 -3.74 7.41
C LEU A 126 -3.79 -3.04 8.12
N GLY A 127 -5.02 -3.21 7.62
CA GLY A 127 -6.26 -2.61 8.13
C GLY A 127 -6.89 -1.60 7.18
N ILE A 128 -6.11 -0.91 6.34
CA ILE A 128 -6.63 0.05 5.36
C ILE A 128 -7.27 -0.64 4.16
N ASN A 129 -8.33 -0.03 3.65
CA ASN A 129 -9.03 -0.45 2.43
C ASN A 129 -9.08 0.72 1.43
N ASN A 130 -8.07 0.84 0.57
CA ASN A 130 -7.97 1.90 -0.44
C ASN A 130 -8.91 1.63 -1.63
N THR A 131 -10.22 1.52 -1.35
CA THR A 131 -11.27 1.32 -2.36
C THR A 131 -11.78 2.64 -2.91
N TYR A 132 -12.50 2.57 -4.04
CA TYR A 132 -13.32 3.70 -4.46
C TYR A 132 -14.42 3.99 -3.45
N ALA A 133 -14.78 5.26 -3.34
CA ALA A 133 -15.83 5.75 -2.47
C ALA A 133 -16.61 6.89 -3.14
N VAL A 134 -17.79 7.19 -2.64
CA VAL A 134 -18.56 8.38 -3.03
C VAL A 134 -18.35 9.47 -1.99
N ALA A 135 -17.93 10.64 -2.43
CA ALA A 135 -17.65 11.77 -1.56
C ALA A 135 -18.56 12.99 -1.88
N VAL A 136 -18.88 13.73 -0.82
CA VAL A 136 -19.56 15.02 -0.84
C VAL A 136 -18.81 15.97 0.10
N THR A 137 -19.09 17.28 0.06
CA THR A 137 -18.52 18.17 1.07
C THR A 137 -19.14 17.89 2.45
N GLU A 138 -18.35 18.07 3.53
CA GLU A 138 -18.84 17.89 4.91
C GLU A 138 -20.06 18.75 5.21
N ASP A 139 -20.09 20.00 4.70
CA ASP A 139 -21.22 20.90 4.87
C ASP A 139 -22.48 20.38 4.17
N PHE A 140 -22.33 19.82 2.97
CA PHE A 140 -23.43 19.21 2.24
C PHE A 140 -23.95 17.96 2.96
N ALA A 141 -23.05 17.09 3.42
CA ALA A 141 -23.38 15.90 4.19
C ALA A 141 -24.16 16.25 5.47
N ARG A 142 -23.67 17.23 6.23
CA ARG A 142 -24.30 17.73 7.47
C ARG A 142 -25.67 18.32 7.21
N LYS A 143 -25.80 19.18 6.19
CA LYS A 143 -27.06 19.85 5.82
C LYS A 143 -28.16 18.85 5.43
N HIS A 144 -27.79 17.77 4.77
CA HIS A 144 -28.73 16.75 4.27
C HIS A 144 -28.74 15.44 5.09
N HIS A 145 -28.03 15.41 6.22
CA HIS A 145 -27.90 14.25 7.11
C HIS A 145 -27.43 12.99 6.37
N LEU A 146 -26.47 13.15 5.44
CA LEU A 146 -25.95 12.04 4.62
C LEU A 146 -24.83 11.31 5.35
N THR A 147 -24.95 10.00 5.41
CA THR A 147 -23.93 9.08 5.91
C THR A 147 -23.72 7.87 4.99
N LYS A 148 -24.69 7.63 4.08
CA LYS A 148 -24.72 6.44 3.20
C LYS A 148 -24.98 6.85 1.75
N VAL A 149 -24.45 6.08 0.81
CA VAL A 149 -24.63 6.31 -0.63
C VAL A 149 -26.11 6.17 -1.03
N SER A 150 -26.83 5.20 -0.46
CA SER A 150 -28.27 5.01 -0.75
C SER A 150 -29.14 6.22 -0.48
N GLN A 151 -28.76 7.08 0.47
CA GLN A 151 -29.50 8.29 0.80
C GLN A 151 -29.42 9.37 -0.30
N LEU A 152 -28.45 9.28 -1.22
CA LEU A 152 -28.38 10.18 -2.37
C LEU A 152 -29.53 9.98 -3.35
N ALA A 153 -30.21 8.85 -3.38
CA ALA A 153 -31.19 8.50 -4.41
C ALA A 153 -32.31 9.56 -4.54
N SER A 154 -32.79 10.11 -3.43
CA SER A 154 -33.84 11.14 -3.41
C SER A 154 -33.34 12.52 -3.85
N LEU A 155 -32.04 12.80 -3.70
CA LEU A 155 -31.42 14.08 -4.01
C LEU A 155 -30.78 14.12 -5.40
N ALA A 156 -30.32 12.97 -5.89
CA ALA A 156 -29.53 12.81 -7.12
C ALA A 156 -30.10 13.57 -8.34
N PRO A 157 -31.44 13.64 -8.59
CA PRO A 157 -31.97 14.38 -9.73
C PRO A 157 -31.64 15.87 -9.76
N LYS A 158 -31.21 16.43 -8.61
CA LYS A 158 -30.81 17.84 -8.49
C LYS A 158 -29.30 18.01 -8.40
N LEU A 159 -28.54 16.92 -8.21
CA LEU A 159 -27.09 16.94 -7.94
C LEU A 159 -26.31 16.66 -9.22
N ARG A 160 -25.18 17.36 -9.34
CA ARG A 160 -24.20 17.18 -10.41
C ARG A 160 -23.11 16.23 -9.92
N PHE A 161 -22.84 15.19 -10.69
CA PHE A 161 -21.72 14.29 -10.42
C PHE A 161 -20.50 14.70 -11.26
N GLY A 162 -19.33 14.72 -10.66
CA GLY A 162 -18.07 14.94 -11.36
C GLY A 162 -17.09 13.80 -11.05
N THR A 163 -16.27 13.44 -12.03
CA THR A 163 -15.41 12.28 -11.94
C THR A 163 -14.23 12.35 -12.91
N ASP A 164 -13.28 11.45 -12.76
CA ASP A 164 -12.22 11.28 -13.73
C ASP A 164 -12.58 10.28 -14.85
N HIS A 165 -11.65 10.14 -15.80
CA HIS A 165 -11.86 9.30 -16.98
C HIS A 165 -11.87 7.82 -16.65
N GLU A 166 -11.08 7.39 -15.66
CA GLU A 166 -10.96 5.99 -15.32
C GLU A 166 -12.24 5.47 -14.69
N PHE A 167 -12.78 6.18 -13.69
CA PHE A 167 -14.02 5.81 -13.01
C PHE A 167 -15.22 5.70 -13.96
N LEU A 168 -15.25 6.52 -15.02
CA LEU A 168 -16.31 6.43 -16.04
C LEU A 168 -16.26 5.14 -16.89
N ASN A 169 -15.08 4.52 -17.03
CA ASN A 169 -14.89 3.38 -17.92
C ASN A 169 -14.78 2.03 -17.21
N ARG A 170 -14.83 2.02 -15.89
CA ARG A 170 -14.72 0.80 -15.07
C ARG A 170 -16.08 0.16 -14.86
N GLN A 171 -16.11 -1.17 -14.70
CA GLN A 171 -17.31 -1.91 -14.28
C GLN A 171 -17.72 -1.56 -12.84
N ASP A 172 -16.74 -1.36 -11.95
CA ASP A 172 -16.89 -0.88 -10.58
C ASP A 172 -16.86 0.66 -10.49
N GLY A 173 -17.19 1.34 -11.58
CA GLY A 173 -17.23 2.78 -11.71
C GLY A 173 -18.64 3.37 -11.76
N TYR A 174 -18.77 4.50 -12.47
CA TYR A 174 -19.99 5.31 -12.45
C TYR A 174 -21.26 4.55 -12.87
N ASP A 175 -21.24 3.84 -14.01
CA ASP A 175 -22.43 3.14 -14.51
C ASP A 175 -22.88 2.02 -13.56
N GLY A 176 -21.95 1.27 -13.01
CA GLY A 176 -22.23 0.26 -11.96
C GLY A 176 -22.84 0.90 -10.71
N LEU A 177 -22.22 1.97 -10.21
CA LEU A 177 -22.68 2.71 -9.04
C LEU A 177 -24.13 3.20 -9.19
N VAL A 178 -24.44 3.91 -10.29
CA VAL A 178 -25.79 4.46 -10.50
C VAL A 178 -26.84 3.37 -10.69
N ASN A 179 -26.48 2.25 -11.30
CA ASN A 179 -27.39 1.11 -11.47
C ASN A 179 -27.69 0.42 -10.12
N VAL A 180 -26.68 0.10 -9.33
CA VAL A 180 -26.82 -0.60 -8.03
C VAL A 180 -27.59 0.26 -7.02
N TYR A 181 -27.28 1.56 -6.97
CA TYR A 181 -27.93 2.48 -6.02
C TYR A 181 -29.20 3.15 -6.56
N GLY A 182 -29.53 2.98 -7.85
CA GLY A 182 -30.69 3.63 -8.47
C GLY A 182 -30.53 5.15 -8.57
N LEU A 183 -29.29 5.66 -8.69
CA LEU A 183 -29.02 7.09 -8.75
C LEU A 183 -29.32 7.66 -10.14
N LYS A 184 -29.91 8.84 -10.18
CA LYS A 184 -30.21 9.56 -11.44
C LYS A 184 -29.71 10.98 -11.28
N PHE A 185 -28.41 11.20 -11.48
CA PHE A 185 -27.82 12.52 -11.38
C PHE A 185 -28.29 13.48 -12.45
N LYS A 186 -28.21 14.78 -12.18
CA LYS A 186 -28.57 15.84 -13.11
C LYS A 186 -27.56 15.93 -14.26
N GLY A 187 -28.02 15.63 -15.47
CA GLY A 187 -27.19 15.69 -16.68
C GLY A 187 -26.17 14.54 -16.76
N THR A 188 -25.18 14.72 -17.63
CA THR A 188 -24.03 13.80 -17.74
C THR A 188 -22.96 14.16 -16.71
N PRO A 189 -22.19 13.19 -16.19
CA PRO A 189 -21.09 13.47 -15.28
C PRO A 189 -20.07 14.45 -15.89
N PHE A 190 -19.62 15.41 -15.09
CA PHE A 190 -18.50 16.26 -15.45
C PHE A 190 -17.22 15.43 -15.46
N LYS A 191 -16.58 15.37 -16.61
CA LYS A 191 -15.31 14.66 -16.77
C LYS A 191 -14.15 15.62 -16.61
N MET A 192 -13.20 15.30 -15.70
CA MET A 192 -12.04 16.13 -15.43
C MET A 192 -10.82 15.30 -15.02
N ASP A 193 -9.69 15.97 -14.86
CA ASP A 193 -8.49 15.38 -14.32
C ASP A 193 -8.68 15.03 -12.85
N ILE A 194 -8.09 13.91 -12.40
CA ILE A 194 -8.19 13.40 -11.03
C ILE A 194 -7.74 14.45 -9.98
N ALA A 195 -6.70 15.22 -10.30
CA ALA A 195 -6.20 16.27 -9.40
C ALA A 195 -7.16 17.46 -9.27
N LEU A 196 -8.01 17.69 -10.27
CA LEU A 196 -8.93 18.84 -10.30
C LEU A 196 -10.29 18.54 -9.69
N LYS A 197 -10.70 17.27 -9.57
CA LYS A 197 -12.04 16.92 -9.10
C LYS A 197 -12.30 17.34 -7.66
N TYR A 198 -11.32 17.20 -6.78
CA TYR A 198 -11.44 17.59 -5.38
C TYR A 198 -11.57 19.11 -5.19
N GLN A 199 -10.82 19.89 -5.95
CA GLN A 199 -10.97 21.34 -5.96
C GLN A 199 -12.34 21.77 -6.53
N ALA A 200 -12.80 21.13 -7.61
CA ALA A 200 -14.06 21.48 -8.26
C ALA A 200 -15.28 21.22 -7.37
N ILE A 201 -15.30 20.14 -6.57
CA ILE A 201 -16.39 19.92 -5.61
C ILE A 201 -16.31 20.93 -4.45
N PHE A 202 -15.12 21.24 -3.95
CA PHE A 202 -14.93 22.25 -2.91
C PHE A 202 -15.41 23.65 -3.36
N GLU A 203 -15.16 24.02 -4.60
CA GLU A 203 -15.62 25.28 -5.22
C GLU A 203 -17.13 25.27 -5.60
N GLY A 204 -17.84 24.16 -5.35
CA GLY A 204 -19.27 24.06 -5.66
C GLY A 204 -19.59 23.94 -7.16
N LYS A 205 -18.63 23.57 -8.01
CA LYS A 205 -18.85 23.30 -9.43
C LYS A 205 -19.62 22.01 -9.66
N MET A 206 -19.55 21.08 -8.72
CA MET A 206 -20.29 19.83 -8.65
C MET A 206 -20.67 19.52 -7.21
N ASP A 207 -21.52 18.53 -6.99
CA ASP A 207 -22.11 18.25 -5.68
C ASP A 207 -21.68 16.90 -5.11
N VAL A 208 -21.31 15.95 -5.98
CA VAL A 208 -20.88 14.58 -5.64
C VAL A 208 -19.71 14.19 -6.55
N THR A 209 -18.77 13.45 -6.00
CA THR A 209 -17.64 12.88 -6.75
C THR A 209 -17.30 11.46 -6.27
N ASP A 210 -16.57 10.72 -7.07
CA ASP A 210 -15.81 9.56 -6.59
C ASP A 210 -14.52 10.00 -5.90
N ALA A 211 -14.02 9.19 -5.00
CA ALA A 211 -12.76 9.39 -4.28
C ALA A 211 -12.13 8.03 -3.98
N PHE A 212 -10.90 8.02 -3.51
CA PHE A 212 -10.31 6.87 -2.83
C PHE A 212 -10.49 7.03 -1.32
N ALA A 213 -10.80 5.92 -0.64
CA ALA A 213 -11.15 5.95 0.78
C ALA A 213 -10.02 6.49 1.68
N THR A 214 -8.78 6.37 1.24
CA THR A 214 -7.58 6.79 1.99
C THR A 214 -6.93 8.07 1.48
N ASP A 215 -7.57 8.78 0.54
CA ASP A 215 -6.99 9.94 -0.13
C ASP A 215 -6.85 11.16 0.81
N GLY A 216 -5.65 11.72 0.93
CA GLY A 216 -5.36 12.92 1.73
C GLY A 216 -6.11 14.18 1.27
N GLN A 217 -6.54 14.23 0.00
CA GLN A 217 -7.33 15.32 -0.54
C GLN A 217 -8.71 15.45 0.15
N LEU A 218 -9.23 14.37 0.73
CA LEU A 218 -10.45 14.38 1.53
C LEU A 218 -10.34 15.35 2.71
N ILE A 219 -9.23 15.33 3.41
CA ILE A 219 -8.94 16.26 4.52
C ILE A 219 -8.77 17.67 3.98
N ARG A 220 -7.94 17.83 2.95
CA ARG A 220 -7.62 19.15 2.36
C ARG A 220 -8.85 19.91 1.92
N TYR A 221 -9.80 19.23 1.29
CA TYR A 221 -11.01 19.84 0.73
C TYR A 221 -12.27 19.62 1.58
N LYS A 222 -12.12 19.14 2.83
CA LYS A 222 -13.21 18.90 3.77
C LYS A 222 -14.34 18.08 3.15
N LEU A 223 -13.97 16.92 2.61
CA LEU A 223 -14.89 16.00 1.99
C LEU A 223 -15.22 14.86 2.95
N GLN A 224 -16.46 14.42 2.93
CA GLN A 224 -16.95 13.27 3.67
C GLN A 224 -17.24 12.13 2.70
N ILE A 225 -16.67 10.96 2.97
CA ILE A 225 -17.03 9.70 2.31
C ILE A 225 -18.39 9.23 2.83
N LEU A 226 -19.26 8.80 1.92
CA LEU A 226 -20.51 8.14 2.24
C LEU A 226 -20.29 6.63 2.28
N GLN A 227 -20.85 5.98 3.31
CA GLN A 227 -20.77 4.52 3.46
C GLN A 227 -21.37 3.81 2.25
N ASP A 228 -20.65 2.88 1.67
CA ASP A 228 -21.12 1.97 0.62
C ASP A 228 -22.00 0.88 1.24
N ASP A 229 -23.26 1.21 1.56
CA ASP A 229 -24.19 0.37 2.29
C ASP A 229 -24.82 -0.77 1.45
N LYS A 230 -24.47 -0.86 0.17
CA LYS A 230 -24.81 -1.99 -0.70
C LYS A 230 -23.59 -2.82 -1.13
N HIS A 231 -22.40 -2.51 -0.59
CA HIS A 231 -21.15 -3.21 -0.88
C HIS A 231 -20.87 -3.33 -2.39
N PHE A 232 -21.02 -2.20 -3.09
CA PHE A 232 -20.81 -2.14 -4.53
C PHE A 232 -19.33 -2.17 -4.90
N PHE A 233 -18.50 -1.41 -4.14
CA PHE A 233 -17.08 -1.34 -4.43
C PHE A 233 -16.34 -2.59 -3.95
N PRO A 234 -15.44 -3.15 -4.78
CA PRO A 234 -14.61 -4.27 -4.36
C PRO A 234 -13.59 -3.85 -3.27
N PRO A 235 -13.13 -4.80 -2.44
CA PRO A 235 -12.15 -4.52 -1.42
C PRO A 235 -10.74 -4.37 -2.02
N TYR A 236 -9.99 -3.39 -1.50
CA TYR A 236 -8.58 -3.15 -1.82
C TYR A 236 -7.75 -3.04 -0.53
N TYR A 237 -7.78 -4.09 0.30
CA TYR A 237 -6.97 -4.13 1.52
C TYR A 237 -5.49 -4.20 1.19
N ALA A 238 -4.70 -3.29 1.77
CA ALA A 238 -3.26 -3.30 1.62
C ALA A 238 -2.61 -4.36 2.51
N ALA A 239 -1.63 -5.08 1.97
CA ALA A 239 -0.83 -6.05 2.71
C ALA A 239 0.61 -6.11 2.17
N PRO A 240 1.58 -6.56 2.99
CA PRO A 240 2.93 -6.85 2.49
C PRO A 240 2.90 -8.05 1.55
N LEU A 241 3.49 -7.90 0.38
CA LEU A 241 3.68 -8.97 -0.60
C LEU A 241 5.16 -9.37 -0.59
N VAL A 242 5.46 -10.62 -0.26
CA VAL A 242 6.82 -11.10 0.02
C VAL A 242 7.15 -12.34 -0.80
N LYS A 243 8.36 -12.44 -1.35
CA LYS A 243 8.83 -13.68 -1.99
C LYS A 243 8.96 -14.81 -0.98
N ASN A 244 8.51 -16.02 -1.33
CA ASN A 244 8.66 -17.20 -0.47
C ASN A 244 10.13 -17.48 -0.14
N GLU A 245 11.02 -17.35 -1.11
CA GLU A 245 12.47 -17.52 -0.91
C GLU A 245 13.03 -16.59 0.18
N THR A 246 12.51 -15.36 0.27
CA THR A 246 12.90 -14.40 1.30
C THR A 246 12.43 -14.85 2.68
N LEU A 247 11.19 -15.33 2.81
CA LEU A 247 10.67 -15.87 4.08
C LEU A 247 11.33 -17.19 4.49
N GLU A 248 11.72 -18.03 3.53
CA GLU A 248 12.49 -19.26 3.82
C GLU A 248 13.87 -18.95 4.41
N LYS A 249 14.53 -17.89 3.94
CA LYS A 249 15.85 -17.46 4.44
C LYS A 249 15.76 -16.63 5.71
N HIS A 250 14.72 -15.82 5.84
CA HIS A 250 14.50 -14.80 6.88
C HIS A 250 13.08 -14.90 7.43
N PRO A 251 12.72 -15.97 8.16
CA PRO A 251 11.37 -16.17 8.70
C PRO A 251 10.94 -15.09 9.69
N GLU A 252 11.90 -14.38 10.31
CA GLU A 252 11.64 -13.24 11.18
C GLU A 252 10.90 -12.10 10.49
N ILE A 253 11.04 -11.94 9.15
CA ILE A 253 10.36 -10.90 8.37
C ILE A 253 8.83 -11.05 8.45
N GLU A 254 8.32 -12.28 8.37
CA GLU A 254 6.89 -12.55 8.51
C GLU A 254 6.38 -12.10 9.88
N THR A 255 7.09 -12.47 10.95
CA THR A 255 6.73 -12.09 12.31
C THR A 255 6.71 -10.58 12.49
N VAL A 256 7.77 -9.91 12.03
CA VAL A 256 7.94 -8.45 12.15
C VAL A 256 6.88 -7.69 11.36
N LEU A 257 6.64 -8.05 10.10
CA LEU A 257 5.65 -7.34 9.27
C LEU A 257 4.21 -7.61 9.72
N ASN A 258 3.91 -8.78 10.27
CA ASN A 258 2.59 -9.08 10.82
C ASN A 258 2.29 -8.32 12.14
N GLU A 259 3.28 -7.66 12.78
CA GLU A 259 3.01 -6.69 13.85
C GLU A 259 2.16 -5.50 13.35
N LEU A 260 2.16 -5.22 12.04
CA LEU A 260 1.35 -4.18 11.39
C LEU A 260 -0.10 -4.61 11.11
N ALA A 261 -0.46 -5.89 11.29
CA ALA A 261 -1.77 -6.41 10.97
C ALA A 261 -2.89 -5.61 11.67
N GLY A 262 -3.79 -5.02 10.90
CA GLY A 262 -4.91 -4.22 11.39
C GLY A 262 -4.51 -2.91 12.11
N LYS A 263 -3.26 -2.46 12.04
CA LYS A 263 -2.78 -1.29 12.78
C LYS A 263 -3.02 0.04 12.09
N ILE A 264 -3.31 0.04 10.80
CA ILE A 264 -3.50 1.27 10.03
C ILE A 264 -4.99 1.40 9.67
N SER A 265 -5.67 2.38 10.22
CA SER A 265 -7.03 2.73 9.81
C SER A 265 -7.02 3.64 8.57
N ASP A 266 -8.14 3.66 7.80
CA ASP A 266 -8.30 4.56 6.65
C ASP A 266 -8.07 6.02 7.05
N ALA A 267 -8.56 6.45 8.22
CA ALA A 267 -8.38 7.81 8.72
C ALA A 267 -6.90 8.15 9.02
N GLN A 268 -6.14 7.21 9.59
CA GLN A 268 -4.71 7.42 9.80
C GLN A 268 -3.97 7.50 8.47
N MET A 269 -4.35 6.67 7.48
CA MET A 269 -3.73 6.73 6.16
C MET A 269 -4.07 8.02 5.42
N GLN A 270 -5.33 8.51 5.49
CA GLN A 270 -5.69 9.84 5.00
C GLN A 270 -4.81 10.93 5.60
N GLN A 271 -4.57 10.89 6.92
CA GLN A 271 -3.72 11.87 7.60
C GLN A 271 -2.26 11.79 7.13
N MET A 272 -1.70 10.59 7.01
CA MET A 272 -0.35 10.39 6.51
C MET A 272 -0.19 10.88 5.07
N ASN A 273 -1.14 10.56 4.19
CA ASN A 273 -1.16 11.06 2.82
C ASN A 273 -1.28 12.59 2.77
N TYR A 274 -2.14 13.18 3.61
CA TYR A 274 -2.29 14.63 3.71
C TYR A 274 -0.99 15.31 4.16
N GLN A 275 -0.30 14.78 5.16
CA GLN A 275 0.98 15.31 5.62
C GLN A 275 2.03 15.32 4.52
N ALA A 276 2.12 14.25 3.73
CA ALA A 276 3.07 14.18 2.62
C ALA A 276 2.70 15.11 1.45
N GLU A 277 1.41 15.17 1.07
CA GLU A 277 0.96 15.85 -0.14
C GLU A 277 0.66 17.34 0.05
N ALA A 278 0.27 17.76 1.25
CA ALA A 278 -0.17 19.12 1.53
C ALA A 278 0.72 19.88 2.52
N GLU A 279 1.45 19.17 3.37
CA GLU A 279 2.34 19.77 4.36
C GLU A 279 3.83 19.57 4.02
N ASP A 280 4.14 18.95 2.88
CA ASP A 280 5.50 18.66 2.39
C ASP A 280 6.38 17.89 3.41
N LYS A 281 5.74 17.11 4.29
CA LYS A 281 6.44 16.31 5.28
C LYS A 281 7.09 15.10 4.61
N SER A 282 8.32 14.77 5.03
CA SER A 282 9.03 13.65 4.40
C SER A 282 8.34 12.30 4.71
N ILE A 283 8.27 11.43 3.71
CA ILE A 283 7.73 10.06 3.84
C ILE A 283 8.43 9.30 4.96
N LYS A 284 9.74 9.50 5.10
CA LYS A 284 10.56 8.89 6.14
C LYS A 284 10.11 9.30 7.55
N ASP A 285 9.85 10.59 7.77
CA ASP A 285 9.42 11.10 9.07
C ASP A 285 7.99 10.67 9.39
N ILE A 286 7.09 10.67 8.40
CA ILE A 286 5.71 10.18 8.54
C ILE A 286 5.72 8.71 8.98
N ALA A 287 6.49 7.87 8.30
CA ALA A 287 6.60 6.45 8.62
C ALA A 287 7.16 6.23 10.03
N ARG A 288 8.20 7.00 10.43
CA ARG A 288 8.80 6.91 11.77
C ARG A 288 7.80 7.30 12.85
N GLU A 289 7.14 8.44 12.70
CA GLU A 289 6.15 8.91 13.67
C GLU A 289 5.03 7.89 13.86
N PHE A 290 4.48 7.36 12.76
CA PHE A 290 3.47 6.32 12.83
C PHE A 290 3.96 5.10 13.62
N LEU A 291 5.16 4.60 13.34
CA LEU A 291 5.71 3.42 14.02
C LEU A 291 5.94 3.68 15.52
N VAL A 292 6.40 4.87 15.89
CA VAL A 292 6.57 5.29 17.29
C VAL A 292 5.21 5.43 18.00
N GLU A 293 4.23 6.08 17.37
CA GLU A 293 2.89 6.23 17.91
C GLU A 293 2.18 4.89 18.14
N GLN A 294 2.42 3.90 17.27
CA GLN A 294 1.92 2.54 17.46
C GLN A 294 2.72 1.72 18.47
N GLY A 295 3.82 2.25 19.02
CA GLY A 295 4.72 1.54 19.92
C GLY A 295 5.46 0.37 19.27
N LEU A 296 5.62 0.41 17.94
CA LEU A 296 6.29 -0.65 17.17
C LEU A 296 7.81 -0.47 17.15
N ILE A 297 8.29 0.76 17.21
CA ILE A 297 9.72 1.10 17.37
C ILE A 297 9.91 2.13 18.51
N SER A 298 11.13 2.28 18.99
CA SER A 298 11.49 3.31 19.97
C SER A 298 11.72 4.69 19.31
N GLU A 299 11.61 5.77 20.12
CA GLU A 299 11.89 7.15 19.68
C GLU A 299 13.31 7.34 19.11
#